data_74c4b727b930065c217c326ba4ea9551
#
_entry.id   74c4b727b930065c217c326ba4ea9551
#
_cell.length_a   1.000
_cell.length_b   1.000
_cell.length_c   1.000
_cell.angle_alpha   90.00
_cell.angle_beta   90.00
_cell.angle_gamma   90.00
#
_symmetry.space_group_name_H-M   'P 1'
#
loop_
_entity.id
_entity.type
_entity.pdbx_description
1 polymer ?
#
loop_
_entity_poly.entity_id
_entity_poly.type
_entity_poly.pdbx_seq_one_letter_code
_entity_poly.pdbx_strand_id
1 'polypeptide(L)'
;MEFKFLLPTKVVMEPGLRERTGEHLRELGLKHVLIVTDAGVKAAGLLKSVYTSLEKSGITFDEIADVKANPRSEDINQAAQFYRGKGIEGLLAVGGGSAMDAAKAISLLLTHEGRIEDYEGSFRLTHAIPPIVAIPTTAGTGSEVTCFSVITDTVRHFKMSVQDYRVGPALALLDSHILDTLPASIAAATGMDALTHAIEAYTGRVSNPISDGLALHAIRLISQHLKAAVLEPGNLHAREQMLVASLIAGMAFGNADVASVHCISEAIGGMYDTPHGVGNAIFLPFVFGHNRDADITRHAQVAYALGIDPNLSPAEAAEAAVGYLFQMSKDLGIPRFAEVKGVREEDFLSIAEKSKKNFSDGSNAKEMTVETYREIVATAYHFVA
;
A
#
# COMPACT_ATOMS: atom_id res chain seq x y z
N MET A 1 -6.89 -2.61 28.42
CA MET A 1 -6.62 -2.36 26.98
C MET A 1 -6.77 -3.68 26.26
N GLU A 2 -7.61 -3.74 25.25
CA GLU A 2 -7.78 -4.92 24.40
C GLU A 2 -7.36 -4.57 22.97
N PHE A 3 -6.50 -5.39 22.34
CA PHE A 3 -6.14 -5.29 20.95
C PHE A 3 -5.73 -6.65 20.39
N LYS A 4 -5.75 -6.79 19.06
CA LYS A 4 -5.20 -7.94 18.34
C LYS A 4 -4.06 -7.45 17.46
N PHE A 5 -2.96 -8.20 17.44
CA PHE A 5 -1.85 -7.97 16.54
C PHE A 5 -1.53 -9.29 15.82
N LEU A 6 -1.50 -9.25 14.50
CA LEU A 6 -1.25 -10.42 13.67
C LEU A 6 -0.24 -10.09 12.57
N LEU A 7 0.77 -10.92 12.45
CA LEU A 7 1.71 -10.95 11.33
C LEU A 7 1.86 -12.40 10.87
N PRO A 8 1.07 -12.86 9.89
CA PRO A 8 1.13 -14.25 9.43
C PRO A 8 2.33 -14.53 8.53
N THR A 9 2.97 -13.48 8.00
CA THR A 9 4.00 -13.55 6.97
C THR A 9 5.39 -13.79 7.54
N LYS A 10 6.09 -14.83 7.08
CA LYS A 10 7.54 -14.95 7.24
C LYS A 10 8.22 -13.93 6.31
N VAL A 11 9.12 -13.12 6.84
CA VAL A 11 9.88 -12.12 6.06
C VAL A 11 11.33 -12.55 5.94
N VAL A 12 11.86 -12.53 4.74
CA VAL A 12 13.30 -12.72 4.47
C VAL A 12 13.77 -11.52 3.65
N MET A 13 14.87 -10.90 4.05
CA MET A 13 15.47 -9.77 3.35
C MET A 13 16.95 -10.02 3.13
N GLU A 14 17.37 -9.96 1.86
CA GLU A 14 18.76 -10.11 1.44
C GLU A 14 18.92 -9.49 0.04
N PRO A 15 20.02 -8.75 -0.24
CA PRO A 15 20.31 -8.26 -1.59
C PRO A 15 20.45 -9.43 -2.57
N GLY A 16 19.76 -9.36 -3.72
CA GLY A 16 19.76 -10.43 -4.73
C GLY A 16 18.88 -11.63 -4.40
N LEU A 17 18.04 -11.55 -3.39
CA LEU A 17 17.20 -12.65 -2.90
C LEU A 17 16.28 -13.25 -3.97
N ARG A 18 15.84 -12.45 -4.97
CA ARG A 18 15.02 -12.94 -6.09
C ARG A 18 15.69 -14.05 -6.91
N GLU A 19 17.04 -14.14 -6.87
CA GLU A 19 17.80 -15.20 -7.54
C GLU A 19 17.66 -16.57 -6.86
N ARG A 20 17.12 -16.58 -5.62
CA ARG A 20 16.89 -17.77 -4.80
C ARG A 20 15.40 -18.06 -4.57
N THR A 21 14.52 -17.40 -5.32
CA THR A 21 13.04 -17.57 -5.20
C THR A 21 12.63 -19.04 -5.26
N GLY A 22 13.19 -19.80 -6.21
CA GLY A 22 12.85 -21.22 -6.38
C GLY A 22 13.23 -22.10 -5.19
N GLU A 23 14.32 -21.78 -4.49
CA GLU A 23 14.71 -22.49 -3.25
C GLU A 23 13.62 -22.28 -2.17
N HIS A 24 13.20 -21.05 -1.97
CA HIS A 24 12.17 -20.71 -0.98
C HIS A 24 10.80 -21.31 -1.32
N LEU A 25 10.42 -21.35 -2.60
CA LEU A 25 9.19 -22.02 -3.01
C LEU A 25 9.25 -23.54 -2.76
N ARG A 26 10.40 -24.16 -2.98
CA ARG A 26 10.61 -25.58 -2.64
C ARG A 26 10.52 -25.85 -1.15
N GLU A 27 11.04 -24.96 -0.30
CA GLU A 27 10.90 -25.05 1.17
C GLU A 27 9.42 -25.04 1.58
N LEU A 28 8.57 -24.34 0.84
CA LEU A 28 7.11 -24.34 1.02
C LEU A 28 6.41 -25.56 0.38
N GLY A 29 7.16 -26.46 -0.28
CA GLY A 29 6.62 -27.65 -0.94
C GLY A 29 5.96 -27.38 -2.30
N LEU A 30 6.11 -26.19 -2.87
CA LEU A 30 5.46 -25.79 -4.11
C LEU A 30 6.24 -26.29 -5.34
N LYS A 31 5.52 -26.83 -6.32
CA LYS A 31 6.06 -27.36 -7.59
C LYS A 31 5.49 -26.68 -8.83
N HIS A 32 4.29 -26.12 -8.73
CA HIS A 32 3.63 -25.39 -9.79
C HIS A 32 2.98 -24.11 -9.24
N VAL A 33 3.42 -22.95 -9.71
CA VAL A 33 2.97 -21.66 -9.22
C VAL A 33 2.41 -20.78 -10.33
N LEU A 34 1.50 -19.88 -9.97
CA LEU A 34 1.05 -18.80 -10.84
C LEU A 34 1.82 -17.52 -10.49
N ILE A 35 2.64 -17.04 -11.43
CA ILE A 35 3.29 -15.73 -11.32
C ILE A 35 2.26 -14.65 -11.65
N VAL A 36 2.12 -13.67 -10.76
CA VAL A 36 1.24 -12.52 -10.94
C VAL A 36 2.09 -11.26 -10.90
N THR A 37 2.11 -10.53 -12.02
CA THR A 37 2.97 -9.37 -12.22
C THR A 37 2.33 -8.36 -13.18
N ASP A 38 3.03 -7.26 -13.45
CA ASP A 38 2.59 -6.23 -14.38
C ASP A 38 3.57 -6.04 -15.55
N ALA A 39 3.10 -5.35 -16.59
CA ALA A 39 3.88 -5.11 -17.79
C ALA A 39 5.15 -4.28 -17.53
N GLY A 40 5.14 -3.38 -16.55
CA GLY A 40 6.28 -2.55 -16.18
C GLY A 40 7.41 -3.37 -15.58
N VAL A 41 7.09 -4.24 -14.62
CA VAL A 41 8.04 -5.18 -14.00
C VAL A 41 8.65 -6.11 -15.06
N LYS A 42 7.83 -6.63 -15.97
CA LYS A 42 8.27 -7.48 -17.07
C LYS A 42 9.19 -6.74 -18.03
N ALA A 43 8.83 -5.54 -18.44
CA ALA A 43 9.63 -4.69 -19.34
C ALA A 43 10.96 -4.27 -18.71
N ALA A 44 10.99 -4.03 -17.40
CA ALA A 44 12.22 -3.76 -16.65
C ALA A 44 13.16 -4.97 -16.52
N GLY A 45 12.72 -6.17 -16.95
CA GLY A 45 13.52 -7.39 -16.91
C GLY A 45 13.74 -7.99 -15.53
N LEU A 46 12.97 -7.55 -14.53
CA LEU A 46 13.13 -7.96 -13.12
C LEU A 46 12.78 -9.44 -12.89
N LEU A 47 12.03 -10.06 -13.81
CA LEU A 47 11.64 -11.47 -13.72
C LEU A 47 12.70 -12.46 -14.21
N LYS A 48 13.73 -12.01 -14.92
CA LYS A 48 14.72 -12.93 -15.54
C LYS A 48 15.40 -13.84 -14.52
N SER A 49 15.85 -13.28 -13.41
CA SER A 49 16.48 -14.05 -12.33
C SER A 49 15.47 -14.94 -11.61
N VAL A 50 14.24 -14.51 -11.47
CA VAL A 50 13.15 -15.31 -10.91
C VAL A 50 12.89 -16.54 -11.76
N TYR A 51 12.69 -16.40 -13.07
CA TYR A 51 12.50 -17.53 -14.00
C TYR A 51 13.66 -18.52 -13.91
N THR A 52 14.90 -18.01 -13.99
CA THR A 52 16.10 -18.86 -13.88
C THR A 52 16.14 -19.62 -12.55
N SER A 53 15.73 -18.99 -11.45
CA SER A 53 15.68 -19.61 -10.13
C SER A 53 14.63 -20.71 -10.06
N LEU A 54 13.45 -20.49 -10.64
CA LEU A 54 12.37 -21.48 -10.72
C LEU A 54 12.80 -22.69 -11.53
N GLU A 55 13.35 -22.49 -12.73
CA GLU A 55 13.85 -23.56 -13.61
C GLU A 55 14.91 -24.41 -12.93
N LYS A 56 15.93 -23.79 -12.30
CA LYS A 56 16.98 -24.49 -11.54
C LYS A 56 16.40 -25.31 -10.38
N SER A 57 15.29 -24.87 -9.81
CA SER A 57 14.63 -25.56 -8.70
C SER A 57 13.59 -26.60 -9.15
N GLY A 58 13.37 -26.75 -10.47
CA GLY A 58 12.40 -27.69 -11.03
C GLY A 58 10.94 -27.29 -10.75
N ILE A 59 10.70 -25.99 -10.61
CA ILE A 59 9.35 -25.44 -10.39
C ILE A 59 8.79 -24.99 -11.75
N THR A 60 7.60 -25.49 -12.08
CA THR A 60 6.83 -25.05 -13.25
C THR A 60 5.98 -23.85 -12.90
N PHE A 61 5.66 -23.02 -13.89
CA PHE A 61 4.82 -21.85 -13.65
C PHE A 61 3.96 -21.49 -14.85
N ASP A 62 2.81 -20.92 -14.55
CA ASP A 62 2.01 -20.07 -15.44
C ASP A 62 2.21 -18.61 -15.07
N GLU A 63 1.81 -17.68 -15.95
CA GLU A 63 2.04 -16.24 -15.73
C GLU A 63 0.84 -15.38 -16.12
N ILE A 64 0.55 -14.38 -15.29
CA ILE A 64 -0.26 -13.20 -15.60
C ILE A 64 0.67 -12.00 -15.51
N ALA A 65 0.91 -11.30 -16.64
CA ALA A 65 1.89 -10.21 -16.72
C ALA A 65 1.30 -8.86 -17.17
N ASP A 66 0.02 -8.70 -17.02
CA ASP A 66 -0.74 -7.53 -17.47
C ASP A 66 -1.66 -6.95 -16.39
N VAL A 67 -1.34 -7.22 -15.12
CA VAL A 67 -2.08 -6.62 -13.99
C VAL A 67 -2.00 -5.09 -14.12
N LYS A 68 -3.17 -4.46 -14.11
CA LYS A 68 -3.29 -3.01 -14.20
C LYS A 68 -3.07 -2.36 -12.84
N ALA A 69 -2.56 -1.13 -12.84
CA ALA A 69 -2.69 -0.29 -11.68
C ALA A 69 -4.16 -0.23 -11.26
N ASN A 70 -4.46 -0.30 -9.96
CA ASN A 70 -5.81 -0.46 -9.44
C ASN A 70 -6.48 -1.74 -10.03
N PRO A 71 -6.14 -2.95 -9.55
CA PRO A 71 -6.61 -4.22 -10.14
C PRO A 71 -8.13 -4.29 -10.17
N ARG A 72 -8.67 -4.80 -11.28
CA ARG A 72 -10.11 -4.75 -11.58
C ARG A 72 -10.78 -6.08 -11.28
N SER A 73 -11.97 -6.02 -10.73
CA SER A 73 -12.71 -7.21 -10.36
C SER A 73 -12.99 -8.15 -11.52
N GLU A 74 -13.26 -7.63 -12.73
CA GLU A 74 -13.47 -8.44 -13.93
C GLU A 74 -12.20 -9.23 -14.31
N ASP A 75 -11.04 -8.57 -14.33
CA ASP A 75 -9.77 -9.19 -14.71
C ASP A 75 -9.45 -10.33 -13.71
N ILE A 76 -9.68 -10.11 -12.41
CA ILE A 76 -9.50 -11.10 -11.35
C ILE A 76 -10.45 -12.28 -11.49
N ASN A 77 -11.74 -12.02 -11.72
CA ASN A 77 -12.74 -13.08 -11.89
C ASN A 77 -12.42 -13.94 -13.13
N GLN A 78 -12.01 -13.33 -14.23
CA GLN A 78 -11.61 -14.04 -15.45
C GLN A 78 -10.35 -14.89 -15.22
N ALA A 79 -9.33 -14.32 -14.59
CA ALA A 79 -8.09 -15.03 -14.26
C ALA A 79 -8.37 -16.25 -13.37
N ALA A 80 -9.13 -16.06 -12.30
CA ALA A 80 -9.48 -17.15 -11.40
C ALA A 80 -10.27 -18.27 -12.10
N GLN A 81 -11.23 -17.90 -12.94
CA GLN A 81 -11.99 -18.86 -13.75
C GLN A 81 -11.09 -19.65 -14.70
N PHE A 82 -10.10 -18.97 -15.34
CA PHE A 82 -9.18 -19.60 -16.27
C PHE A 82 -8.20 -20.57 -15.58
N TYR A 83 -7.70 -20.22 -14.38
CA TYR A 83 -6.68 -21.01 -13.67
C TYR A 83 -7.27 -22.05 -12.70
N ARG A 84 -8.55 -21.98 -12.38
CA ARG A 84 -9.22 -22.98 -11.51
C ARG A 84 -9.09 -24.39 -12.11
N GLY A 85 -8.62 -25.32 -11.29
CA GLY A 85 -8.42 -26.73 -11.69
C GLY A 85 -7.15 -27.01 -12.50
N LYS A 86 -6.28 -26.03 -12.75
CA LYS A 86 -5.00 -26.21 -13.45
C LYS A 86 -3.85 -26.70 -12.58
N GLY A 87 -4.11 -27.06 -11.33
CA GLY A 87 -3.07 -27.58 -10.43
C GLY A 87 -2.12 -26.52 -9.89
N ILE A 88 -2.54 -25.25 -9.82
CA ILE A 88 -1.78 -24.18 -9.17
C ILE A 88 -1.71 -24.47 -7.67
N GLU A 89 -0.51 -24.65 -7.15
CA GLU A 89 -0.24 -24.98 -5.75
C GLU A 89 0.05 -23.73 -4.89
N GLY A 90 0.47 -22.64 -5.51
CA GLY A 90 0.73 -21.36 -4.85
C GLY A 90 0.82 -20.21 -5.85
N LEU A 91 0.83 -18.98 -5.37
CA LEU A 91 0.99 -17.78 -6.18
C LEU A 91 2.29 -17.07 -5.84
N LEU A 92 2.99 -16.60 -6.85
CA LEU A 92 4.18 -15.76 -6.73
C LEU A 92 3.86 -14.37 -7.26
N ALA A 93 3.61 -13.42 -6.35
CA ALA A 93 3.40 -12.04 -6.71
C ALA A 93 4.74 -11.31 -6.83
N VAL A 94 5.08 -10.82 -8.01
CA VAL A 94 6.28 -10.01 -8.25
C VAL A 94 5.84 -8.65 -8.77
N GLY A 95 5.84 -7.64 -7.93
CA GLY A 95 5.31 -6.32 -8.31
C GLY A 95 5.06 -5.39 -7.14
N GLY A 96 4.37 -4.30 -7.42
CA GLY A 96 3.84 -3.40 -6.39
C GLY A 96 2.53 -3.93 -5.78
N GLY A 97 1.84 -3.10 -5.00
CA GLY A 97 0.58 -3.45 -4.33
C GLY A 97 -0.46 -4.05 -5.26
N SER A 98 -0.62 -3.51 -6.48
CA SER A 98 -1.61 -4.01 -7.45
C SER A 98 -1.40 -5.47 -7.84
N ALA A 99 -0.15 -5.88 -8.08
CA ALA A 99 0.16 -7.27 -8.40
C ALA A 99 -0.06 -8.19 -7.20
N MET A 100 0.29 -7.73 -6.00
CA MET A 100 0.08 -8.47 -4.75
C MET A 100 -1.41 -8.61 -4.43
N ASP A 101 -2.20 -7.55 -4.56
CA ASP A 101 -3.63 -7.57 -4.32
C ASP A 101 -4.37 -8.44 -5.34
N ALA A 102 -3.96 -8.39 -6.62
CA ALA A 102 -4.47 -9.31 -7.64
C ALA A 102 -4.15 -10.77 -7.28
N ALA A 103 -2.92 -11.07 -6.85
CA ALA A 103 -2.53 -12.42 -6.45
C ALA A 103 -3.36 -12.92 -5.26
N LYS A 104 -3.57 -12.08 -4.24
CA LYS A 104 -4.42 -12.40 -3.09
C LYS A 104 -5.85 -12.76 -3.50
N ALA A 105 -6.47 -11.92 -4.33
CA ALA A 105 -7.84 -12.12 -4.80
C ALA A 105 -7.96 -13.34 -5.72
N ILE A 106 -7.01 -13.56 -6.63
CA ILE A 106 -6.98 -14.75 -7.49
C ILE A 106 -6.80 -16.01 -6.63
N SER A 107 -5.85 -16.02 -5.70
CA SER A 107 -5.63 -17.17 -4.81
C SER A 107 -6.90 -17.56 -4.04
N LEU A 108 -7.65 -16.59 -3.53
CA LEU A 108 -8.95 -16.80 -2.90
C LEU A 108 -9.90 -17.53 -3.85
N LEU A 109 -10.09 -17.00 -5.04
CA LEU A 109 -11.06 -17.54 -6.01
C LEU A 109 -10.64 -18.87 -6.65
N LEU A 110 -9.38 -19.30 -6.54
CA LEU A 110 -8.99 -20.65 -7.00
C LEU A 110 -9.66 -21.76 -6.17
N THR A 111 -10.00 -21.48 -4.92
CA THR A 111 -10.56 -22.45 -3.97
C THR A 111 -11.99 -22.11 -3.52
N HIS A 112 -12.41 -20.87 -3.62
CA HIS A 112 -13.75 -20.42 -3.23
C HIS A 112 -14.59 -20.12 -4.46
N GLU A 113 -15.88 -20.43 -4.38
CA GLU A 113 -16.85 -20.19 -5.46
C GLU A 113 -17.31 -18.72 -5.46
N GLY A 114 -17.99 -18.32 -6.54
CA GLY A 114 -18.53 -16.98 -6.70
C GLY A 114 -17.55 -16.02 -7.37
N ARG A 115 -17.73 -14.75 -7.11
CA ARG A 115 -16.97 -13.63 -7.65
C ARG A 115 -16.25 -12.92 -6.53
N ILE A 116 -15.20 -12.13 -6.85
CA ILE A 116 -14.45 -11.42 -5.82
C ILE A 116 -15.32 -10.41 -5.04
N GLU A 117 -16.33 -9.85 -5.68
CA GLU A 117 -17.29 -8.93 -5.07
C GLU A 117 -18.11 -9.57 -3.93
N ASP A 118 -18.29 -10.88 -3.95
CA ASP A 118 -19.00 -11.63 -2.90
C ASP A 118 -18.21 -11.69 -1.59
N TYR A 119 -16.89 -11.40 -1.66
CA TYR A 119 -15.95 -11.44 -0.54
C TYR A 119 -15.61 -10.07 0.03
N GLU A 120 -16.25 -8.98 -0.45
CA GLU A 120 -16.07 -7.64 0.09
C GLU A 120 -16.35 -7.59 1.61
N GLY A 121 -15.46 -6.94 2.35
CA GLY A 121 -15.50 -6.82 3.80
C GLY A 121 -14.59 -7.82 4.50
N SER A 122 -14.92 -8.19 5.75
CA SER A 122 -13.98 -8.90 6.62
C SER A 122 -14.39 -10.35 6.89
N PHE A 123 -13.40 -11.26 6.87
CA PHE A 123 -13.46 -12.62 7.37
C PHE A 123 -14.58 -13.49 6.73
N ARG A 124 -14.71 -13.40 5.41
CA ARG A 124 -15.70 -14.18 4.65
C ARG A 124 -15.20 -15.51 4.11
N LEU A 125 -13.90 -15.78 4.19
CA LEU A 125 -13.31 -17.03 3.74
C LEU A 125 -13.67 -18.16 4.71
N THR A 126 -13.97 -19.34 4.16
CA THR A 126 -14.40 -20.52 4.92
C THR A 126 -13.30 -21.57 5.11
N HIS A 127 -12.29 -21.59 4.22
CA HIS A 127 -11.20 -22.56 4.24
C HIS A 127 -9.88 -21.92 3.73
N ALA A 128 -8.79 -22.70 3.75
CA ALA A 128 -7.49 -22.25 3.30
C ALA A 128 -7.45 -21.97 1.78
N ILE A 129 -6.56 -21.06 1.39
CA ILE A 129 -6.27 -20.74 -0.02
C ILE A 129 -4.84 -21.16 -0.35
N PRO A 130 -4.48 -21.29 -1.64
CA PRO A 130 -3.08 -21.51 -2.03
C PRO A 130 -2.17 -20.44 -1.43
N PRO A 131 -0.99 -20.82 -0.88
CA PRO A 131 -0.09 -19.86 -0.27
C PRO A 131 0.42 -18.85 -1.28
N ILE A 132 0.61 -17.61 -0.82
CA ILE A 132 1.11 -16.51 -1.61
C ILE A 132 2.54 -16.20 -1.16
N VAL A 133 3.45 -16.07 -2.12
CA VAL A 133 4.81 -15.55 -1.91
C VAL A 133 4.90 -14.19 -2.61
N ALA A 134 5.35 -13.17 -1.90
CA ALA A 134 5.41 -11.81 -2.40
C ALA A 134 6.86 -11.35 -2.55
N ILE A 135 7.17 -10.75 -3.70
CA ILE A 135 8.43 -10.03 -3.98
C ILE A 135 8.06 -8.59 -4.33
N PRO A 136 8.10 -7.65 -3.37
CA PRO A 136 7.77 -6.26 -3.63
C PRO A 136 8.80 -5.60 -4.54
N THR A 137 8.32 -4.88 -5.57
CA THR A 137 9.16 -4.09 -6.48
C THR A 137 9.04 -2.59 -6.24
N THR A 138 8.28 -2.19 -5.23
CA THR A 138 8.11 -0.82 -4.76
C THR A 138 8.25 -0.78 -3.24
N ALA A 139 8.62 0.36 -2.70
CA ALA A 139 8.74 0.61 -1.26
C ALA A 139 7.62 1.55 -0.81
N GLY A 140 6.43 1.01 -0.59
CA GLY A 140 5.27 1.86 -0.28
C GLY A 140 4.09 1.15 0.35
N THR A 141 3.53 0.18 -0.33
CA THR A 141 2.22 -0.38 -0.01
C THR A 141 2.20 -1.31 1.20
N GLY A 142 3.33 -1.95 1.53
CA GLY A 142 3.37 -2.97 2.58
C GLY A 142 2.45 -4.18 2.33
N SER A 143 1.93 -4.35 1.09
CA SER A 143 0.97 -5.42 0.78
C SER A 143 1.58 -6.82 0.98
N GLU A 144 2.90 -6.94 0.97
CA GLU A 144 3.62 -8.20 1.25
C GLU A 144 3.44 -8.73 2.68
N VAL A 145 2.94 -7.89 3.60
CA VAL A 145 2.71 -8.29 5.02
C VAL A 145 1.30 -8.00 5.52
N THR A 146 0.42 -7.53 4.66
CA THR A 146 -0.95 -7.20 5.05
C THR A 146 -1.96 -8.27 4.66
N CYS A 147 -3.04 -8.36 5.44
CA CYS A 147 -4.16 -9.28 5.22
C CYS A 147 -5.32 -8.61 4.48
N PHE A 148 -5.01 -7.69 3.56
CA PHE A 148 -5.97 -6.97 2.72
C PHE A 148 -5.68 -7.21 1.25
N SER A 149 -6.73 -7.14 0.44
CA SER A 149 -6.66 -7.03 -1.01
C SER A 149 -7.64 -5.94 -1.45
N VAL A 150 -7.14 -4.89 -2.10
CA VAL A 150 -7.95 -3.75 -2.55
C VAL A 150 -8.18 -3.86 -4.05
N ILE A 151 -9.44 -4.01 -4.44
CA ILE A 151 -9.87 -4.29 -5.81
C ILE A 151 -10.83 -3.21 -6.29
N THR A 152 -10.67 -2.76 -7.52
CA THR A 152 -11.59 -1.81 -8.15
C THR A 152 -12.80 -2.54 -8.72
N ASP A 153 -13.97 -2.29 -8.14
CA ASP A 153 -15.24 -2.63 -8.76
C ASP A 153 -15.57 -1.59 -9.82
N THR A 154 -15.45 -1.97 -11.07
CA THR A 154 -15.60 -1.05 -12.21
C THR A 154 -17.07 -0.72 -12.50
N VAL A 155 -18.01 -1.51 -12.00
CA VAL A 155 -19.45 -1.26 -12.12
C VAL A 155 -19.88 -0.15 -11.16
N ARG A 156 -19.40 -0.23 -9.91
CA ARG A 156 -19.69 0.77 -8.87
C ARG A 156 -18.75 1.96 -8.90
N HIS A 157 -17.66 1.91 -9.69
CA HIS A 157 -16.55 2.89 -9.64
C HIS A 157 -16.08 3.13 -8.19
N PHE A 158 -15.78 2.03 -7.50
CA PHE A 158 -15.46 2.02 -6.09
C PHE A 158 -14.36 1.00 -5.78
N LYS A 159 -13.44 1.35 -4.89
CA LYS A 159 -12.45 0.42 -4.37
C LYS A 159 -13.04 -0.37 -3.21
N MET A 160 -13.18 -1.66 -3.38
CA MET A 160 -13.62 -2.57 -2.33
C MET A 160 -12.42 -3.27 -1.69
N SER A 161 -12.51 -3.54 -0.40
CA SER A 161 -11.49 -4.27 0.35
C SER A 161 -12.00 -5.66 0.73
N VAL A 162 -11.13 -6.65 0.52
CA VAL A 162 -11.29 -8.02 1.03
C VAL A 162 -10.28 -8.21 2.14
N GLN A 163 -10.76 -8.43 3.37
CA GLN A 163 -9.93 -8.61 4.55
C GLN A 163 -10.08 -10.01 5.13
N ASP A 164 -9.00 -10.77 5.16
CA ASP A 164 -8.93 -12.05 5.86
C ASP A 164 -7.46 -12.39 6.13
N TYR A 165 -7.15 -12.96 7.30
CA TYR A 165 -5.77 -13.37 7.60
C TYR A 165 -5.21 -14.42 6.63
N ARG A 166 -6.07 -15.16 5.93
CA ARG A 166 -5.69 -16.16 4.92
C ARG A 166 -5.15 -15.55 3.64
N VAL A 167 -5.54 -14.29 3.30
CA VAL A 167 -4.99 -13.60 2.12
C VAL A 167 -3.62 -12.97 2.38
N GLY A 168 -3.17 -12.94 3.64
CA GLY A 168 -1.81 -12.53 3.97
C GLY A 168 -0.78 -13.46 3.33
N PRO A 169 0.28 -12.93 2.68
CA PRO A 169 1.33 -13.77 2.11
C PRO A 169 1.96 -14.68 3.15
N ALA A 170 2.22 -15.94 2.79
CA ALA A 170 2.94 -16.88 3.65
C ALA A 170 4.43 -16.50 3.78
N LEU A 171 4.97 -15.87 2.73
CA LEU A 171 6.38 -15.47 2.66
C LEU A 171 6.53 -14.17 1.87
N ALA A 172 7.28 -13.23 2.42
CA ALA A 172 7.74 -12.02 1.74
C ALA A 172 9.26 -12.11 1.52
N LEU A 173 9.69 -11.98 0.27
CA LEU A 173 11.09 -11.97 -0.14
C LEU A 173 11.48 -10.55 -0.54
N LEU A 174 12.18 -9.85 0.34
CA LEU A 174 12.61 -8.47 0.15
C LEU A 174 14.01 -8.44 -0.45
N ASP A 175 14.11 -7.99 -1.69
CA ASP A 175 15.36 -7.81 -2.42
C ASP A 175 15.59 -6.33 -2.72
N SER A 176 16.53 -5.70 -2.00
CA SER A 176 16.80 -4.27 -2.18
C SER A 176 17.30 -3.92 -3.59
N HIS A 177 17.98 -4.84 -4.28
CA HIS A 177 18.43 -4.63 -5.65
C HIS A 177 17.29 -4.56 -6.69
N ILE A 178 16.07 -4.98 -6.33
CA ILE A 178 14.92 -4.88 -7.23
C ILE A 178 14.48 -3.42 -7.43
N LEU A 179 14.86 -2.54 -6.49
CA LEU A 179 14.54 -1.12 -6.52
C LEU A 179 15.53 -0.29 -7.35
N ASP A 180 16.64 -0.87 -7.83
CA ASP A 180 17.71 -0.14 -8.53
C ASP A 180 17.22 0.61 -9.77
N THR A 181 16.23 0.07 -10.44
CA THR A 181 15.64 0.63 -11.67
C THR A 181 14.28 1.31 -11.44
N LEU A 182 13.85 1.44 -10.19
CA LEU A 182 12.55 2.06 -9.88
C LEU A 182 12.55 3.54 -10.28
N PRO A 183 11.60 3.99 -11.15
CA PRO A 183 11.51 5.39 -11.54
C PRO A 183 11.29 6.31 -10.33
N ALA A 184 11.93 7.48 -10.32
CA ALA A 184 11.85 8.46 -9.25
C ALA A 184 10.40 8.86 -8.90
N SER A 185 9.54 9.04 -9.92
CA SER A 185 8.12 9.38 -9.69
C SER A 185 7.35 8.28 -8.98
N ILE A 186 7.65 7.00 -9.25
CA ILE A 186 7.04 5.87 -8.55
C ILE A 186 7.61 5.79 -7.13
N ALA A 187 8.93 5.93 -6.97
CA ALA A 187 9.57 5.95 -5.65
C ALA A 187 9.02 7.06 -4.75
N ALA A 188 8.79 8.26 -5.31
CA ALA A 188 8.18 9.39 -4.59
C ALA A 188 6.76 9.08 -4.14
N ALA A 189 5.90 8.66 -5.07
CA ALA A 189 4.50 8.35 -4.77
C ALA A 189 4.37 7.21 -3.75
N THR A 190 5.12 6.12 -3.94
CA THR A 190 5.04 4.97 -3.02
C THR A 190 5.69 5.26 -1.67
N GLY A 191 6.77 6.04 -1.62
CA GLY A 191 7.37 6.44 -0.34
C GLY A 191 6.47 7.37 0.48
N MET A 192 5.76 8.30 -0.17
CA MET A 192 4.73 9.11 0.48
C MET A 192 3.51 8.28 0.92
N ASP A 193 3.18 7.23 0.18
CA ASP A 193 2.18 6.24 0.56
C ASP A 193 2.56 5.53 1.87
N ALA A 194 3.80 5.02 1.97
CA ALA A 194 4.32 4.43 3.20
C ALA A 194 4.29 5.41 4.38
N LEU A 195 4.61 6.69 4.14
CA LEU A 195 4.52 7.72 5.16
C LEU A 195 3.08 7.94 5.62
N THR A 196 2.14 7.95 4.68
CA THR A 196 0.71 8.08 4.98
C THR A 196 0.21 6.89 5.82
N HIS A 197 0.56 5.67 5.42
CA HIS A 197 0.27 4.45 6.18
C HIS A 197 0.73 4.56 7.63
N ALA A 198 1.99 4.94 7.84
CA ALA A 198 2.56 5.05 9.17
C ALA A 198 1.91 6.16 10.01
N ILE A 199 1.64 7.33 9.41
CA ILE A 199 1.00 8.45 10.11
C ILE A 199 -0.43 8.09 10.49
N GLU A 200 -1.23 7.54 9.57
CA GLU A 200 -2.61 7.17 9.85
C GLU A 200 -2.71 6.01 10.84
N ALA A 201 -1.84 5.00 10.73
CA ALA A 201 -1.76 3.91 11.71
C ALA A 201 -1.44 4.41 13.12
N TYR A 202 -0.60 5.44 13.25
CA TYR A 202 -0.27 6.02 14.54
C TYR A 202 -1.39 6.92 15.07
N THR A 203 -1.92 7.83 14.26
CA THR A 203 -2.88 8.85 14.71
C THR A 203 -4.32 8.35 14.76
N GLY A 204 -4.62 7.22 14.13
CA GLY A 204 -5.96 6.63 14.03
C GLY A 204 -6.51 6.11 15.37
N ARG A 205 -7.83 6.03 15.46
CA ARG A 205 -8.57 5.60 16.67
C ARG A 205 -8.38 4.14 17.04
N VAL A 206 -7.97 3.30 16.08
CA VAL A 206 -7.79 1.85 16.28
C VAL A 206 -6.34 1.44 16.48
N SER A 207 -5.46 2.42 16.69
CA SER A 207 -4.04 2.21 17.00
C SER A 207 -3.84 1.42 18.31
N ASN A 208 -2.71 0.74 18.41
CA ASN A 208 -2.33 -0.03 19.59
C ASN A 208 -0.82 0.12 19.88
N PRO A 209 -0.33 -0.20 21.09
CA PRO A 209 1.06 0.05 21.46
C PRO A 209 2.11 -0.62 20.55
N ILE A 210 1.78 -1.74 19.91
CA ILE A 210 2.71 -2.41 18.99
C ILE A 210 2.74 -1.67 17.66
N SER A 211 1.57 -1.36 17.07
CA SER A 211 1.47 -0.58 15.84
C SER A 211 2.04 0.83 16.01
N ASP A 212 1.88 1.45 17.20
CA ASP A 212 2.44 2.76 17.51
C ASP A 212 3.98 2.78 17.42
N GLY A 213 4.63 1.79 18.01
CA GLY A 213 6.09 1.66 17.96
C GLY A 213 6.60 1.45 16.54
N LEU A 214 5.93 0.61 15.76
CA LEU A 214 6.24 0.34 14.35
C LEU A 214 6.03 1.60 13.50
N ALA A 215 4.90 2.27 13.65
CA ALA A 215 4.54 3.45 12.88
C ALA A 215 5.53 4.61 13.09
N LEU A 216 5.86 4.96 14.34
CA LEU A 216 6.85 6.00 14.64
C LEU A 216 8.26 5.64 14.12
N HIS A 217 8.62 4.36 14.13
CA HIS A 217 9.88 3.93 13.55
C HIS A 217 9.88 4.06 12.03
N ALA A 218 8.80 3.67 11.36
CA ALA A 218 8.64 3.84 9.92
C ALA A 218 8.69 5.32 9.52
N ILE A 219 7.96 6.22 10.20
CA ILE A 219 8.00 7.66 9.95
C ILE A 219 9.43 8.19 10.01
N ARG A 220 10.20 7.80 11.02
CA ARG A 220 11.59 8.23 11.19
C ARG A 220 12.48 7.75 10.04
N LEU A 221 12.38 6.49 9.63
CA LEU A 221 13.15 5.97 8.51
C LEU A 221 12.78 6.68 7.20
N ILE A 222 11.48 6.89 6.94
CA ILE A 222 11.01 7.55 5.72
C ILE A 222 11.51 9.00 5.68
N SER A 223 11.38 9.75 6.78
CA SER A 223 11.84 11.13 6.83
C SER A 223 13.34 11.29 6.54
N GLN A 224 14.15 10.30 6.95
CA GLN A 224 15.60 10.30 6.75
C GLN A 224 16.02 9.87 5.34
N HIS A 225 15.26 8.99 4.68
CA HIS A 225 15.75 8.30 3.49
C HIS A 225 14.94 8.56 2.22
N LEU A 226 13.68 9.01 2.30
CA LEU A 226 12.81 9.12 1.13
C LEU A 226 13.38 10.09 0.08
N LYS A 227 13.81 11.28 0.48
CA LYS A 227 14.38 12.26 -0.46
C LYS A 227 15.61 11.70 -1.19
N ALA A 228 16.52 11.08 -0.46
CA ALA A 228 17.72 10.49 -1.04
C ALA A 228 17.37 9.31 -1.96
N ALA A 229 16.42 8.44 -1.57
CA ALA A 229 15.96 7.34 -2.40
C ALA A 229 15.35 7.78 -3.74
N VAL A 230 14.71 8.95 -3.78
CA VAL A 230 14.08 9.53 -4.98
C VAL A 230 15.06 10.35 -5.82
N LEU A 231 15.82 11.24 -5.18
CA LEU A 231 16.63 12.25 -5.88
C LEU A 231 18.04 11.78 -6.20
N GLU A 232 18.50 10.69 -5.58
CA GLU A 232 19.83 10.11 -5.75
C GLU A 232 19.73 8.68 -6.29
N PRO A 233 19.56 8.46 -7.61
CA PRO A 233 19.28 7.13 -8.19
C PRO A 233 20.30 6.03 -7.83
N GLY A 234 21.54 6.38 -7.50
CA GLY A 234 22.59 5.44 -7.08
C GLY A 234 22.64 5.18 -5.57
N ASN A 235 21.77 5.78 -4.77
CA ASN A 235 21.78 5.61 -3.33
C ASN A 235 21.02 4.34 -2.91
N LEU A 236 21.67 3.20 -3.08
CA LEU A 236 21.09 1.88 -2.77
C LEU A 236 20.74 1.75 -1.28
N HIS A 237 21.53 2.36 -0.40
CA HIS A 237 21.25 2.35 1.04
C HIS A 237 19.91 3.04 1.35
N ALA A 238 19.67 4.22 0.78
CA ALA A 238 18.41 4.93 0.99
C ALA A 238 17.21 4.10 0.47
N ARG A 239 17.35 3.44 -0.69
CA ARG A 239 16.31 2.57 -1.25
C ARG A 239 16.05 1.35 -0.37
N GLU A 240 17.10 0.73 0.15
CA GLU A 240 17.00 -0.37 1.10
C GLU A 240 16.27 0.04 2.37
N GLN A 241 16.63 1.20 2.95
CA GLN A 241 15.94 1.74 4.12
C GLN A 241 14.48 2.07 3.85
N MET A 242 14.14 2.53 2.64
CA MET A 242 12.75 2.72 2.24
C MET A 242 11.97 1.42 2.13
N LEU A 243 12.60 0.34 1.66
CA LEU A 243 11.98 -0.99 1.61
C LEU A 243 11.66 -1.51 3.02
N VAL A 244 12.61 -1.34 3.95
CA VAL A 244 12.41 -1.66 5.38
C VAL A 244 11.31 -0.80 5.99
N ALA A 245 11.31 0.49 5.70
CA ALA A 245 10.31 1.42 6.24
C ALA A 245 8.89 1.11 5.73
N SER A 246 8.76 0.77 4.45
CA SER A 246 7.49 0.32 3.84
C SER A 246 6.97 -0.96 4.51
N LEU A 247 7.84 -1.94 4.71
CA LEU A 247 7.50 -3.17 5.41
C LEU A 247 6.98 -2.88 6.83
N ILE A 248 7.69 -2.04 7.59
CA ILE A 248 7.32 -1.68 8.97
C ILE A 248 6.00 -0.90 8.98
N ALA A 249 5.79 0.04 8.04
CA ALA A 249 4.52 0.73 7.87
C ALA A 249 3.38 -0.24 7.56
N GLY A 250 3.63 -1.24 6.70
CA GLY A 250 2.70 -2.33 6.39
C GLY A 250 2.29 -3.13 7.63
N MET A 251 3.25 -3.49 8.48
CA MET A 251 2.98 -4.15 9.76
C MET A 251 2.15 -3.26 10.70
N ALA A 252 2.41 -1.95 10.70
CA ALA A 252 1.68 -1.01 11.55
C ALA A 252 0.23 -0.88 11.12
N PHE A 253 -0.04 -0.45 9.88
CA PHE A 253 -1.42 -0.21 9.43
C PHE A 253 -2.22 -1.50 9.25
N GLY A 254 -1.59 -2.61 8.90
CA GLY A 254 -2.23 -3.92 8.87
C GLY A 254 -2.85 -4.36 10.21
N ASN A 255 -2.46 -3.68 11.31
CA ASN A 255 -2.94 -3.92 12.67
C ASN A 255 -3.56 -2.69 13.35
N ALA A 256 -3.69 -1.56 12.62
CA ALA A 256 -4.23 -0.31 13.12
C ALA A 256 -5.09 0.44 12.10
N ASP A 257 -5.36 -0.19 10.95
CA ASP A 257 -6.08 0.41 9.83
C ASP A 257 -5.41 1.68 9.25
N VAL A 258 -5.96 2.21 8.18
CA VAL A 258 -5.70 3.52 7.59
C VAL A 258 -6.85 4.47 7.93
N ALA A 259 -6.88 5.70 7.38
CA ALA A 259 -7.90 6.67 7.75
C ALA A 259 -8.33 7.57 6.57
N SER A 260 -8.64 8.83 6.84
CA SER A 260 -9.29 9.74 5.89
C SER A 260 -8.45 10.11 4.68
N VAL A 261 -7.12 10.08 4.76
CA VAL A 261 -6.27 10.28 3.57
C VAL A 261 -6.56 9.17 2.56
N HIS A 262 -6.56 7.92 3.02
CA HIS A 262 -6.88 6.77 2.19
C HIS A 262 -8.32 6.81 1.68
N CYS A 263 -9.29 7.21 2.52
CA CYS A 263 -10.68 7.35 2.08
C CYS A 263 -10.82 8.28 0.86
N ILE A 264 -10.13 9.43 0.86
CA ILE A 264 -10.15 10.36 -0.27
C ILE A 264 -9.37 9.79 -1.46
N SER A 265 -8.17 9.24 -1.22
CA SER A 265 -7.33 8.67 -2.26
C SER A 265 -8.01 7.51 -3.00
N GLU A 266 -8.73 6.65 -2.29
CA GLU A 266 -9.48 5.55 -2.88
C GLU A 266 -10.70 6.04 -3.67
N ALA A 267 -11.37 7.08 -3.20
CA ALA A 267 -12.48 7.69 -3.92
C ALA A 267 -12.01 8.25 -5.27
N ILE A 268 -10.93 9.05 -5.29
CA ILE A 268 -10.38 9.60 -6.54
C ILE A 268 -9.73 8.53 -7.42
N GLY A 269 -9.14 7.51 -6.83
CA GLY A 269 -8.61 6.35 -7.55
C GLY A 269 -9.71 5.58 -8.30
N GLY A 270 -10.86 5.38 -7.67
CA GLY A 270 -12.03 4.75 -8.29
C GLY A 270 -12.71 5.59 -9.37
N MET A 271 -12.64 6.93 -9.26
CA MET A 271 -13.29 7.85 -10.20
C MET A 271 -12.40 8.25 -11.40
N TYR A 272 -11.10 8.43 -11.17
CA TYR A 272 -10.17 9.01 -12.17
C TYR A 272 -8.99 8.11 -12.50
N ASP A 273 -8.94 6.89 -11.94
CA ASP A 273 -7.81 5.96 -12.07
C ASP A 273 -6.48 6.57 -11.58
N THR A 274 -6.55 7.49 -10.61
CA THR A 274 -5.39 8.14 -10.01
C THR A 274 -4.52 7.09 -9.32
N PRO A 275 -3.19 7.08 -9.52
CA PRO A 275 -2.31 6.19 -8.79
C PRO A 275 -2.44 6.42 -7.28
N HIS A 276 -2.60 5.34 -6.52
CA HIS A 276 -2.94 5.39 -5.09
C HIS A 276 -1.99 6.25 -4.27
N GLY A 277 -0.67 6.01 -4.37
CA GLY A 277 0.33 6.79 -3.64
C GLY A 277 0.37 8.27 -4.02
N VAL A 278 -0.02 8.64 -5.25
CA VAL A 278 -0.16 10.04 -5.65
C VAL A 278 -1.34 10.68 -4.90
N GLY A 279 -2.48 10.00 -4.85
CA GLY A 279 -3.64 10.47 -4.09
C GLY A 279 -3.32 10.67 -2.61
N ASN A 280 -2.69 9.69 -1.98
CA ASN A 280 -2.27 9.79 -0.58
C ASN A 280 -1.30 10.95 -0.35
N ALA A 281 -0.29 11.11 -1.21
CA ALA A 281 0.69 12.20 -1.10
C ALA A 281 0.06 13.59 -1.21
N ILE A 282 -0.95 13.75 -2.07
CA ILE A 282 -1.69 15.01 -2.24
C ILE A 282 -2.46 15.36 -0.97
N PHE A 283 -3.22 14.42 -0.40
CA PHE A 283 -4.16 14.71 0.68
C PHE A 283 -3.56 14.61 2.08
N LEU A 284 -2.40 13.96 2.26
CA LEU A 284 -1.75 13.79 3.56
C LEU A 284 -1.60 15.11 4.35
N PRO A 285 -1.01 16.21 3.80
CA PRO A 285 -0.82 17.42 4.58
C PRO A 285 -2.14 18.10 4.97
N PHE A 286 -3.17 18.01 4.14
CA PHE A 286 -4.48 18.62 4.42
C PHE A 286 -5.22 17.86 5.54
N VAL A 287 -5.28 16.53 5.46
CA VAL A 287 -5.95 15.71 6.47
C VAL A 287 -5.17 15.73 7.78
N PHE A 288 -3.84 15.66 7.75
CA PHE A 288 -3.02 15.80 8.96
C PHE A 288 -3.27 17.16 9.62
N GLY A 289 -3.30 18.25 8.84
CA GLY A 289 -3.62 19.60 9.33
C GLY A 289 -5.02 19.69 9.94
N HIS A 290 -6.02 19.02 9.35
CA HIS A 290 -7.36 18.94 9.90
C HIS A 290 -7.40 18.17 11.23
N ASN A 291 -6.64 17.08 11.34
CA ASN A 291 -6.67 16.16 12.47
C ASN A 291 -5.80 16.59 13.67
N ARG A 292 -4.82 17.51 13.48
CA ARG A 292 -3.73 17.80 14.43
C ARG A 292 -4.15 18.13 15.86
N ASP A 293 -5.34 18.68 16.05
CA ASP A 293 -5.89 19.06 17.36
C ASP A 293 -6.79 17.96 17.98
N ALA A 294 -7.02 16.83 17.29
CA ALA A 294 -7.76 15.69 17.85
C ALA A 294 -7.00 15.05 19.02
N ASP A 295 -5.70 14.90 18.87
CA ASP A 295 -4.74 14.52 19.91
C ASP A 295 -3.40 15.20 19.60
N ILE A 296 -3.22 16.36 20.17
CA ILE A 296 -2.05 17.22 19.97
C ILE A 296 -0.75 16.47 20.34
N THR A 297 -0.77 15.65 21.39
CA THR A 297 0.40 14.90 21.85
C THR A 297 0.81 13.85 20.80
N ARG A 298 -0.13 13.09 20.25
CA ARG A 298 0.16 12.09 19.22
C ARG A 298 0.65 12.76 17.93
N HIS A 299 0.05 13.86 17.50
CA HIS A 299 0.50 14.58 16.31
C HIS A 299 1.87 15.23 16.51
N ALA A 300 2.21 15.68 17.72
CA ALA A 300 3.57 16.13 18.06
C ALA A 300 4.60 14.98 18.00
N GLN A 301 4.24 13.75 18.42
CA GLN A 301 5.13 12.60 18.28
C GLN A 301 5.41 12.27 16.81
N VAL A 302 4.42 12.41 15.93
CA VAL A 302 4.65 12.33 14.47
C VAL A 302 5.64 13.40 14.02
N ALA A 303 5.46 14.65 14.46
CA ALA A 303 6.37 15.75 14.12
C ALA A 303 7.82 15.46 14.55
N TYR A 304 8.00 14.97 15.77
CA TYR A 304 9.34 14.61 16.27
C TYR A 304 9.95 13.43 15.49
N ALA A 305 9.13 12.47 15.10
CA ALA A 305 9.58 11.37 14.26
C ALA A 305 9.97 11.83 12.84
N LEU A 306 9.33 12.86 12.32
CA LEU A 306 9.68 13.53 11.06
C LEU A 306 11.00 14.36 11.16
N GLY A 307 11.53 14.57 12.37
CA GLY A 307 12.75 15.33 12.61
C GLY A 307 12.51 16.82 12.97
N ILE A 308 11.28 17.20 13.30
CA ILE A 308 10.96 18.52 13.84
C ILE A 308 11.60 18.68 15.23
N ASP A 309 12.03 19.91 15.56
CA ASP A 309 12.71 20.21 16.82
C ASP A 309 11.90 19.74 18.05
N PRO A 310 12.44 18.82 18.86
CA PRO A 310 11.75 18.29 20.03
C PRO A 310 11.58 19.32 21.16
N ASN A 311 12.22 20.50 21.09
CA ASN A 311 12.06 21.58 22.05
C ASN A 311 10.80 22.44 21.79
N LEU A 312 10.14 22.30 20.64
CA LEU A 312 8.88 22.96 20.37
C LEU A 312 7.79 22.38 21.26
N SER A 313 6.83 23.23 21.65
CA SER A 313 5.62 22.74 22.30
C SER A 313 4.87 21.75 21.37
N PRO A 314 4.08 20.84 21.93
CA PRO A 314 3.30 19.91 21.11
C PRO A 314 2.47 20.57 20.02
N ALA A 315 1.86 21.72 20.29
CA ALA A 315 1.05 22.46 19.33
C ALA A 315 1.89 23.05 18.18
N GLU A 316 3.05 23.66 18.52
CA GLU A 316 3.98 24.20 17.54
C GLU A 316 4.60 23.10 16.68
N ALA A 317 4.97 21.97 17.29
CA ALA A 317 5.51 20.82 16.57
C ALA A 317 4.49 20.24 15.58
N ALA A 318 3.23 20.04 16.01
CA ALA A 318 2.16 19.53 15.14
C ALA A 318 1.87 20.49 13.97
N GLU A 319 1.90 21.81 14.19
CA GLU A 319 1.75 22.80 13.12
C GLU A 319 2.96 22.78 12.16
N ALA A 320 4.19 22.71 12.67
CA ALA A 320 5.40 22.62 11.86
C ALA A 320 5.41 21.35 10.97
N ALA A 321 4.83 20.25 11.45
CA ALA A 321 4.71 19.02 10.67
C ALA A 321 3.82 19.21 9.43
N VAL A 322 2.76 20.01 9.48
CA VAL A 322 1.93 20.34 8.31
C VAL A 322 2.80 21.00 7.23
N GLY A 323 3.57 22.02 7.59
CA GLY A 323 4.49 22.68 6.65
C GLY A 323 5.55 21.73 6.09
N TYR A 324 6.09 20.84 6.93
CA TYR A 324 7.06 19.82 6.52
C TYR A 324 6.46 18.86 5.46
N LEU A 325 5.24 18.40 5.66
CA LEU A 325 4.57 17.49 4.72
C LEU A 325 4.30 18.16 3.37
N PHE A 326 3.86 19.41 3.35
CA PHE A 326 3.74 20.20 2.11
C PHE A 326 5.08 20.35 1.40
N GLN A 327 6.13 20.71 2.14
CA GLN A 327 7.47 20.90 1.56
C GLN A 327 8.02 19.57 1.03
N MET A 328 7.79 18.45 1.72
CA MET A 328 8.21 17.13 1.25
C MET A 328 7.49 16.75 -0.06
N SER A 329 6.18 16.95 -0.15
CA SER A 329 5.42 16.68 -1.39
C SER A 329 5.96 17.53 -2.56
N LYS A 330 6.26 18.82 -2.31
CA LYS A 330 6.84 19.73 -3.31
C LYS A 330 8.22 19.27 -3.77
N ASP A 331 9.11 18.95 -2.83
CA ASP A 331 10.48 18.52 -3.13
C ASP A 331 10.54 17.20 -3.92
N LEU A 332 9.56 16.34 -3.73
CA LEU A 332 9.41 15.07 -4.43
C LEU A 332 8.65 15.16 -5.76
N GLY A 333 8.19 16.37 -6.13
CA GLY A 333 7.48 16.59 -7.38
C GLY A 333 6.07 15.97 -7.42
N ILE A 334 5.41 15.83 -6.27
CA ILE A 334 4.01 15.38 -6.19
C ILE A 334 3.13 16.46 -6.84
N PRO A 335 2.23 16.09 -7.77
CA PRO A 335 1.36 17.06 -8.42
C PRO A 335 0.33 17.64 -7.43
N ARG A 336 -0.18 18.83 -7.73
CA ARG A 336 -1.33 19.39 -7.00
C ARG A 336 -2.62 18.65 -7.40
N PHE A 337 -3.61 18.69 -6.55
CA PHE A 337 -4.89 18.03 -6.85
C PHE A 337 -5.56 18.55 -8.12
N ALA A 338 -5.49 19.86 -8.39
CA ALA A 338 -6.00 20.48 -9.62
C ALA A 338 -5.27 20.00 -10.90
N GLU A 339 -4.11 19.38 -10.79
CA GLU A 339 -3.33 18.84 -11.92
C GLU A 339 -3.66 17.37 -12.22
N VAL A 340 -4.44 16.72 -11.36
CA VAL A 340 -4.91 15.36 -11.58
C VAL A 340 -5.90 15.34 -12.73
N LYS A 341 -5.61 14.52 -13.75
CA LYS A 341 -6.39 14.48 -14.98
C LYS A 341 -7.85 14.10 -14.72
N GLY A 342 -8.76 14.92 -15.20
CA GLY A 342 -10.20 14.64 -15.17
C GLY A 342 -10.93 15.12 -13.92
N VAL A 343 -10.22 15.59 -12.89
CA VAL A 343 -10.83 16.17 -11.69
C VAL A 343 -11.52 17.47 -12.00
N ARG A 344 -12.76 17.64 -11.50
CA ARG A 344 -13.59 18.84 -11.67
C ARG A 344 -14.25 19.21 -10.35
N GLU A 345 -14.51 20.51 -10.15
CA GLU A 345 -15.15 21.01 -8.93
C GLU A 345 -16.55 20.42 -8.70
N GLU A 346 -17.28 20.13 -9.77
CA GLU A 346 -18.61 19.52 -9.71
C GLU A 346 -18.62 18.11 -9.09
N ASP A 347 -17.46 17.45 -9.05
CA ASP A 347 -17.29 16.10 -8.51
C ASP A 347 -16.98 16.07 -7.01
N PHE A 348 -16.70 17.23 -6.38
CA PHE A 348 -16.27 17.27 -4.96
C PHE A 348 -17.27 16.62 -3.99
N LEU A 349 -18.57 16.82 -4.24
CA LEU A 349 -19.59 16.15 -3.44
C LEU A 349 -19.52 14.62 -3.60
N SER A 350 -19.39 14.14 -4.83
CA SER A 350 -19.29 12.69 -5.10
C SER A 350 -18.04 12.07 -4.48
N ILE A 351 -16.89 12.77 -4.55
CA ILE A 351 -15.65 12.34 -3.88
C ILE A 351 -15.89 12.25 -2.37
N ALA A 352 -16.49 13.28 -1.76
CA ALA A 352 -16.78 13.31 -0.33
C ALA A 352 -17.72 12.20 0.13
N GLU A 353 -18.79 11.94 -0.62
CA GLU A 353 -19.73 10.85 -0.34
C GLU A 353 -19.09 9.46 -0.44
N LYS A 354 -18.22 9.24 -1.42
CA LYS A 354 -17.46 8.00 -1.57
C LYS A 354 -16.44 7.84 -0.44
N SER A 355 -15.73 8.91 -0.08
CA SER A 355 -14.79 8.92 1.05
C SER A 355 -15.51 8.56 2.36
N LYS A 356 -16.69 9.12 2.61
CA LYS A 356 -17.50 8.81 3.82
C LYS A 356 -17.98 7.37 3.87
N LYS A 357 -18.20 6.73 2.73
CA LYS A 357 -18.61 5.32 2.62
C LYS A 357 -17.44 4.33 2.71
N ASN A 358 -16.21 4.82 2.74
CA ASN A 358 -15.04 3.98 2.81
C ASN A 358 -15.01 3.18 4.13
N PHE A 359 -14.48 1.96 4.05
CA PHE A 359 -14.38 1.04 5.19
C PHE A 359 -13.61 1.65 6.37
N SER A 360 -12.56 2.43 6.09
CA SER A 360 -11.64 3.00 7.08
C SER A 360 -12.04 4.41 7.57
N ASP A 361 -13.21 4.95 7.16
CA ASP A 361 -13.69 6.28 7.63
C ASP A 361 -13.75 6.38 9.15
N GLY A 362 -14.22 5.32 9.82
CA GLY A 362 -14.34 5.27 11.27
C GLY A 362 -13.02 5.26 12.04
N SER A 363 -11.91 4.98 11.36
CA SER A 363 -10.57 4.89 11.97
C SER A 363 -9.88 6.25 12.10
N ASN A 364 -10.39 7.32 11.45
CA ASN A 364 -9.79 8.65 11.49
C ASN A 364 -9.74 9.25 12.90
N ALA A 365 -8.72 10.05 13.18
CA ALA A 365 -8.54 10.71 14.47
C ALA A 365 -9.75 11.59 14.88
N LYS A 366 -10.36 12.31 13.92
CA LYS A 366 -11.62 13.02 14.07
C LYS A 366 -12.75 12.29 13.37
N GLU A 367 -13.96 12.46 13.86
CA GLU A 367 -15.15 12.09 13.10
C GLU A 367 -15.27 12.98 11.86
N MET A 368 -15.46 12.33 10.71
CA MET A 368 -15.58 13.01 9.43
C MET A 368 -17.03 13.03 8.98
N THR A 369 -17.44 14.16 8.40
CA THR A 369 -18.73 14.29 7.71
C THR A 369 -18.52 14.41 6.21
N VAL A 370 -19.55 14.22 5.40
CA VAL A 370 -19.48 14.48 3.97
C VAL A 370 -19.03 15.93 3.69
N GLU A 371 -19.53 16.89 4.48
CA GLU A 371 -19.15 18.30 4.32
C GLU A 371 -17.66 18.51 4.63
N THR A 372 -17.14 17.90 5.71
CA THR A 372 -15.70 17.98 6.06
C THR A 372 -14.82 17.42 4.93
N TYR A 373 -15.18 16.27 4.37
CA TYR A 373 -14.48 15.72 3.23
C TYR A 373 -14.53 16.67 2.01
N ARG A 374 -15.70 17.25 1.73
CA ARG A 374 -15.88 18.20 0.65
C ARG A 374 -15.01 19.46 0.81
N GLU A 375 -14.94 20.01 2.02
CA GLU A 375 -14.09 21.16 2.34
C GLU A 375 -12.60 20.84 2.16
N ILE A 376 -12.13 19.67 2.59
CA ILE A 376 -10.74 19.25 2.41
C ILE A 376 -10.42 19.09 0.92
N VAL A 377 -11.30 18.46 0.15
CA VAL A 377 -11.15 18.28 -1.31
C VAL A 377 -11.10 19.61 -2.03
N ALA A 378 -12.00 20.53 -1.69
CA ALA A 378 -12.03 21.88 -2.26
C ALA A 378 -10.77 22.68 -1.91
N THR A 379 -10.34 22.62 -0.63
CA THR A 379 -9.10 23.28 -0.17
C THR A 379 -7.89 22.77 -0.94
N ALA A 380 -7.77 21.46 -1.11
CA ALA A 380 -6.65 20.85 -1.84
C ALA A 380 -6.66 21.24 -3.33
N TYR A 381 -7.83 21.37 -3.94
CA TYR A 381 -7.94 21.77 -5.34
C TYR A 381 -7.52 23.22 -5.58
N HIS A 382 -7.94 24.13 -4.71
CA HIS A 382 -7.62 25.55 -4.82
C HIS A 382 -6.26 25.92 -4.23
N PHE A 383 -5.56 24.97 -3.59
CA PHE A 383 -4.25 25.23 -2.98
C PHE A 383 -3.20 25.57 -4.04
N VAL A 384 -2.55 26.72 -3.86
CA VAL A 384 -1.42 27.18 -4.67
C VAL A 384 -0.20 27.19 -3.75
N ALA A 385 0.76 26.28 -4.00
CA ALA A 385 1.97 26.10 -3.20
C ALA A 385 3.01 27.20 -3.42
#